data_39c0c54c3f3c51ba3d3c73d226051563
#
_entry.id   39c0c54c3f3c51ba3d3c73d226051563
#
_cell.length_a   1.000
_cell.length_b   1.000
_cell.length_c   1.000
_cell.angle_alpha   90.00
_cell.angle_beta   90.00
_cell.angle_gamma   90.00
#
_symmetry.space_group_name_H-M   'P 1'
#
loop_
_entity.id
_entity.type
_entity.pdbx_description
1 polymer ?
#
loop_
_entity_poly.entity_id
_entity_poly.type
_entity_poly.pdbx_seq_one_letter_code
_entity_poly.pdbx_strand_id
1 'polypeptide(L)'
;GIEPQILDYQTQQYRLFPLLATAYALYFAGNYMSTAYSEGSQKIEKGQLEELPQLHALSAGLKAFTSYAASAGVEVCRICCGGHGYSHASGLPKIYVSVVPACTYEGENTVMMLQVARYLMKCYKDKQQGSKLPGFVSYIAEIPEKRSGMDEHLSFNCLVKAYKHRAARLIEEAAKQMQSLIQSGSPAHEAWNKSSVQLFWAANAHCHLFCVQNFVENVERSSGNTKTNEVLKAVCQLYSVHGILENLGEFIHDGFLSAQQVDYLQKAMFKLFEVIRPNAVALVDAFDIPDQVLQSCLGRYDGQVYQALYDYAKMAPMNQTEIHSTYYTHLRPLMNPETSNYSKL
;
A
#
# COMPACT_ATOMS: atom_id res chain seq x y z
N GLY A 1 -32.34 -18.47 8.26
CA GLY A 1 -31.44 -17.65 9.08
C GLY A 1 -31.31 -16.23 8.51
N ILE A 2 -30.77 -15.32 9.28
CA ILE A 2 -30.47 -13.97 8.79
C ILE A 2 -29.33 -14.08 7.76
N GLU A 3 -29.50 -13.50 6.59
CA GLU A 3 -28.46 -13.45 5.55
C GLU A 3 -27.27 -12.64 6.05
N PRO A 4 -26.04 -13.18 6.01
CA PRO A 4 -24.85 -12.43 6.43
C PRO A 4 -24.55 -11.30 5.46
N GLN A 5 -24.00 -10.21 5.97
CA GLN A 5 -23.49 -9.13 5.13
C GLN A 5 -22.24 -9.63 4.37
N ILE A 6 -22.00 -9.10 3.17
CA ILE A 6 -20.83 -9.51 2.36
C ILE A 6 -19.52 -9.29 3.11
N LEU A 7 -19.42 -8.23 3.93
CA LEU A 7 -18.25 -7.97 4.74
C LEU A 7 -18.07 -8.95 5.93
N ASP A 8 -19.07 -9.78 6.25
CA ASP A 8 -18.96 -10.82 7.27
C ASP A 8 -18.19 -12.06 6.76
N TYR A 9 -18.06 -12.21 5.44
CA TYR A 9 -17.25 -13.29 4.90
C TYR A 9 -15.76 -13.03 5.13
N GLN A 10 -15.09 -13.98 5.76
CA GLN A 10 -13.68 -13.85 6.11
C GLN A 10 -12.77 -13.62 4.89
N THR A 11 -13.15 -14.17 3.72
CA THR A 11 -12.45 -13.92 2.46
C THR A 11 -12.54 -12.46 1.99
N GLN A 12 -13.64 -11.76 2.25
CA GLN A 12 -13.75 -10.32 1.98
C GLN A 12 -12.93 -9.50 2.99
N GLN A 13 -12.97 -9.88 4.27
CA GLN A 13 -12.14 -9.25 5.30
C GLN A 13 -10.64 -9.40 4.98
N TYR A 14 -10.20 -10.57 4.58
CA TYR A 14 -8.82 -10.85 4.16
C TYR A 14 -8.36 -9.96 3.00
N ARG A 15 -9.24 -9.61 2.09
CA ARG A 15 -8.92 -8.76 0.94
C ARG A 15 -8.99 -7.26 1.26
N LEU A 16 -9.93 -6.84 2.11
CA LEU A 16 -10.24 -5.40 2.32
C LEU A 16 -9.59 -4.82 3.58
N PHE A 17 -9.52 -5.57 4.70
CA PHE A 17 -8.98 -5.02 5.94
C PHE A 17 -7.47 -4.72 5.89
N PRO A 18 -6.62 -5.52 5.23
CA PRO A 18 -5.24 -5.13 5.01
C PRO A 18 -5.09 -3.84 4.18
N LEU A 19 -5.99 -3.60 3.21
CA LEU A 19 -6.00 -2.35 2.44
C LEU A 19 -6.43 -1.15 3.30
N LEU A 20 -7.42 -1.34 4.16
CA LEU A 20 -7.81 -0.31 5.13
C LEU A 20 -6.64 0.00 6.08
N ALA A 21 -5.96 -1.01 6.58
CA ALA A 21 -4.78 -0.84 7.42
C ALA A 21 -3.63 -0.12 6.68
N THR A 22 -3.44 -0.45 5.40
CA THR A 22 -2.50 0.25 4.52
C THR A 22 -2.87 1.71 4.34
N ALA A 23 -4.14 2.05 4.13
CA ALA A 23 -4.59 3.44 4.00
C ALA A 23 -4.23 4.27 5.25
N TYR A 24 -4.42 3.73 6.45
CA TYR A 24 -4.00 4.38 7.70
C TYR A 24 -2.48 4.54 7.79
N ALA A 25 -1.71 3.49 7.47
CA ALA A 25 -0.25 3.57 7.48
C ALA A 25 0.27 4.67 6.54
N LEU A 26 -0.30 4.75 5.33
CA LEU A 26 0.06 5.76 4.34
C LEU A 26 -0.42 7.16 4.73
N TYR A 27 -1.56 7.31 5.38
CA TYR A 27 -2.01 8.58 5.95
C TYR A 27 -1.02 9.13 6.96
N PHE A 28 -0.57 8.32 7.92
CA PHE A 28 0.45 8.75 8.88
C PHE A 28 1.80 9.02 8.22
N ALA A 29 2.18 8.26 7.20
CA ALA A 29 3.40 8.53 6.44
C ALA A 29 3.32 9.87 5.68
N GLY A 30 2.16 10.18 5.10
CA GLY A 30 1.89 11.46 4.43
C GLY A 30 1.98 12.66 5.39
N ASN A 31 1.38 12.54 6.57
CA ASN A 31 1.45 13.57 7.61
C ASN A 31 2.90 13.82 8.07
N TYR A 32 3.66 12.72 8.28
CA TYR A 32 5.08 12.83 8.58
C TYR A 32 5.83 13.58 7.47
N MET A 33 5.64 13.21 6.21
CA MET A 33 6.32 13.83 5.08
C MET A 33 5.96 15.31 4.92
N SER A 34 4.71 15.69 5.15
CA SER A 34 4.28 17.09 5.12
C SER A 34 5.02 17.94 6.17
N THR A 35 5.14 17.42 7.39
CA THR A 35 5.87 18.07 8.47
C THR A 35 7.37 18.14 8.16
N ALA A 36 7.98 17.01 7.77
CA ALA A 36 9.40 16.92 7.46
C ALA A 36 9.79 17.82 6.28
N TYR A 37 8.92 17.95 5.27
CA TYR A 37 9.13 18.88 4.16
C TYR A 37 9.11 20.34 4.62
N SER A 38 8.15 20.73 5.44
CA SER A 38 8.03 22.09 5.96
C SER A 38 9.24 22.48 6.80
N GLU A 39 9.68 21.59 7.70
CA GLU A 39 10.87 21.81 8.52
C GLU A 39 12.16 21.81 7.69
N GLY A 40 12.27 20.89 6.73
CA GLY A 40 13.40 20.80 5.81
C GLY A 40 13.54 22.05 4.93
N SER A 41 12.43 22.58 4.41
CA SER A 41 12.43 23.82 3.63
C SER A 41 12.96 25.00 4.43
N GLN A 42 12.54 25.16 5.68
CA GLN A 42 13.05 26.22 6.56
C GLN A 42 14.55 26.07 6.88
N LYS A 43 15.05 24.83 6.99
CA LYS A 43 16.50 24.57 7.18
C LYS A 43 17.30 24.90 5.92
N ILE A 44 16.78 24.55 4.74
CA ILE A 44 17.40 24.85 3.44
C ILE A 44 17.54 26.37 3.25
N GLU A 45 16.50 27.15 3.57
CA GLU A 45 16.53 28.63 3.53
C GLU A 45 17.61 29.22 4.42
N LYS A 46 17.97 28.52 5.51
CA LYS A 46 19.07 28.89 6.42
C LYS A 46 20.43 28.31 6.01
N GLY A 47 20.54 27.67 4.85
CA GLY A 47 21.77 27.04 4.35
C GLY A 47 22.14 25.70 5.02
N GLN A 48 21.24 25.09 5.77
CA GLN A 48 21.44 23.80 6.46
C GLN A 48 20.98 22.65 5.54
N LEU A 49 21.92 21.94 4.93
CA LEU A 49 21.64 20.94 3.90
C LEU A 49 21.87 19.47 4.36
N GLU A 50 22.23 19.27 5.62
CA GLU A 50 22.67 17.96 6.14
C GLU A 50 21.57 16.88 6.06
N GLU A 51 20.32 17.27 6.26
CA GLU A 51 19.17 16.33 6.23
C GLU A 51 18.58 16.13 4.83
N LEU A 52 18.96 16.96 3.87
CA LEU A 52 18.39 16.91 2.51
C LEU A 52 18.53 15.56 1.81
N PRO A 53 19.70 14.85 1.90
CA PRO A 53 19.82 13.54 1.27
C PRO A 53 18.86 12.49 1.84
N GLN A 54 18.62 12.51 3.15
CA GLN A 54 17.68 11.61 3.82
C GLN A 54 16.23 11.93 3.42
N LEU A 55 15.85 13.20 3.44
CA LEU A 55 14.52 13.65 3.04
C LEU A 55 14.22 13.31 1.59
N HIS A 56 15.21 13.53 0.70
CA HIS A 56 15.10 13.17 -0.73
C HIS A 56 14.91 11.67 -0.91
N ALA A 57 15.73 10.83 -0.25
CA ALA A 57 15.61 9.38 -0.34
C ALA A 57 14.25 8.90 0.18
N LEU A 58 13.77 9.44 1.30
CA LEU A 58 12.50 9.07 1.89
C LEU A 58 11.32 9.47 1.00
N SER A 59 11.31 10.71 0.46
CA SER A 59 10.24 11.16 -0.43
C SER A 59 10.18 10.36 -1.72
N ALA A 60 11.34 10.07 -2.34
CA ALA A 60 11.43 9.23 -3.53
C ALA A 60 10.91 7.80 -3.27
N GLY A 61 11.31 7.21 -2.17
CA GLY A 61 10.89 5.85 -1.79
C GLY A 61 9.41 5.77 -1.45
N LEU A 62 8.91 6.71 -0.66
CA LEU A 62 7.48 6.73 -0.32
C LEU A 62 6.61 7.00 -1.53
N LYS A 63 7.01 7.87 -2.47
CA LYS A 63 6.29 8.04 -3.75
C LYS A 63 6.12 6.70 -4.47
N ALA A 64 7.18 5.93 -4.63
CA ALA A 64 7.13 4.64 -5.29
C ALA A 64 6.32 3.61 -4.50
N PHE A 65 6.57 3.51 -3.20
CA PHE A 65 5.91 2.55 -2.32
C PHE A 65 4.40 2.79 -2.23
N THR A 66 3.99 4.05 -2.04
CA THR A 66 2.58 4.40 -1.86
C THR A 66 1.78 4.29 -3.16
N SER A 67 2.35 4.69 -4.29
CA SER A 67 1.66 4.59 -5.59
C SER A 67 1.46 3.14 -6.04
N TYR A 68 2.41 2.24 -5.79
CA TYR A 68 2.23 0.80 -5.99
C TYR A 68 1.12 0.24 -5.10
N ALA A 69 1.16 0.54 -3.80
CA ALA A 69 0.14 0.08 -2.86
C ALA A 69 -1.27 0.59 -3.25
N ALA A 70 -1.39 1.85 -3.64
CA ALA A 70 -2.65 2.45 -4.06
C ALA A 70 -3.18 1.81 -5.35
N SER A 71 -2.33 1.64 -6.38
CA SER A 71 -2.72 1.03 -7.66
C SER A 71 -3.21 -0.40 -7.49
N ALA A 72 -2.47 -1.22 -6.73
CA ALA A 72 -2.87 -2.59 -6.43
C ALA A 72 -4.13 -2.65 -5.57
N GLY A 73 -4.24 -1.78 -4.56
CA GLY A 73 -5.38 -1.75 -3.64
C GLY A 73 -6.69 -1.36 -4.31
N VAL A 74 -6.70 -0.38 -5.20
CA VAL A 74 -7.90 0.00 -5.96
C VAL A 74 -8.39 -1.14 -6.84
N GLU A 75 -7.50 -1.89 -7.47
CA GLU A 75 -7.86 -3.07 -8.26
C GLU A 75 -8.51 -4.16 -7.40
N VAL A 76 -7.97 -4.44 -6.23
CA VAL A 76 -8.58 -5.39 -5.29
C VAL A 76 -9.97 -4.92 -4.85
N CYS A 77 -10.14 -3.64 -4.50
CA CYS A 77 -11.44 -3.07 -4.14
C CYS A 77 -12.46 -3.21 -5.29
N ARG A 78 -12.03 -2.92 -6.53
CA ARG A 78 -12.85 -3.06 -7.72
C ARG A 78 -13.35 -4.51 -7.91
N ILE A 79 -12.46 -5.47 -7.80
CA ILE A 79 -12.80 -6.90 -7.91
C ILE A 79 -13.73 -7.35 -6.78
N CYS A 80 -13.54 -6.84 -5.55
CA CYS A 80 -14.42 -7.14 -4.40
C CYS A 80 -15.87 -6.69 -4.61
N CYS A 81 -16.12 -5.73 -5.48
CA CYS A 81 -17.47 -5.26 -5.83
C CYS A 81 -18.13 -6.07 -6.97
N GLY A 82 -17.48 -7.13 -7.47
CA GLY A 82 -18.00 -7.96 -8.58
C GLY A 82 -18.26 -7.13 -9.83
N GLY A 83 -19.37 -7.39 -10.53
CA GLY A 83 -19.75 -6.66 -11.76
C GLY A 83 -19.95 -5.17 -11.55
N HIS A 84 -20.39 -4.74 -10.36
CA HIS A 84 -20.52 -3.32 -10.04
C HIS A 84 -19.16 -2.60 -10.00
N GLY A 85 -18.07 -3.27 -9.62
CA GLY A 85 -16.73 -2.69 -9.65
C GLY A 85 -16.21 -2.38 -11.06
N TYR A 86 -16.75 -3.04 -12.09
CA TYR A 86 -16.47 -2.73 -13.50
C TYR A 86 -17.29 -1.54 -14.00
N SER A 87 -18.50 -1.32 -13.47
CA SER A 87 -19.38 -0.23 -13.85
C SER A 87 -18.82 1.14 -13.45
N HIS A 88 -18.88 2.12 -14.36
CA HIS A 88 -18.54 3.50 -14.05
C HIS A 88 -19.38 4.11 -12.93
N ALA A 89 -20.59 3.59 -12.70
CA ALA A 89 -21.46 4.00 -11.59
C ALA A 89 -20.82 3.78 -10.20
N SER A 90 -19.88 2.84 -10.08
CA SER A 90 -19.15 2.62 -8.84
C SER A 90 -18.12 3.69 -8.51
N GLY A 91 -17.69 4.50 -9.49
CA GLY A 91 -16.56 5.41 -9.37
C GLY A 91 -15.18 4.71 -9.43
N LEU A 92 -15.09 3.40 -9.17
CA LEU A 92 -13.83 2.66 -9.09
C LEU A 92 -13.01 2.65 -10.38
N PRO A 93 -13.59 2.47 -11.60
CA PRO A 93 -12.82 2.58 -12.84
C PRO A 93 -12.16 3.95 -13.01
N LYS A 94 -12.85 5.04 -12.63
CA LYS A 94 -12.29 6.39 -12.68
C LYS A 94 -11.14 6.57 -11.70
N ILE A 95 -11.29 6.08 -10.47
CA ILE A 95 -10.23 6.11 -9.45
C ILE A 95 -9.02 5.31 -9.95
N TYR A 96 -9.22 4.11 -10.49
CA TYR A 96 -8.16 3.25 -11.02
C TYR A 96 -7.34 3.98 -12.09
N VAL A 97 -7.99 4.52 -13.11
CA VAL A 97 -7.33 5.25 -14.20
C VAL A 97 -6.58 6.49 -13.68
N SER A 98 -7.06 7.12 -12.60
CA SER A 98 -6.41 8.29 -11.99
C SER A 98 -5.20 7.93 -11.14
N VAL A 99 -5.17 6.75 -10.53
CA VAL A 99 -4.11 6.33 -9.60
C VAL A 99 -2.96 5.63 -10.30
N VAL A 100 -3.25 4.75 -11.29
CA VAL A 100 -2.23 3.96 -11.99
C VAL A 100 -1.09 4.80 -12.59
N PRO A 101 -1.32 5.97 -13.23
CA PRO A 101 -0.24 6.78 -13.79
C PRO A 101 0.77 7.27 -12.75
N ALA A 102 0.38 7.33 -11.46
CA ALA A 102 1.29 7.71 -10.38
C ALA A 102 2.48 6.77 -10.22
N CYS A 103 2.41 5.53 -10.74
CA CYS A 103 3.55 4.62 -10.77
C CYS A 103 4.62 5.04 -11.78
N THR A 104 4.30 5.95 -12.72
CA THR A 104 5.15 6.31 -13.86
C THR A 104 5.59 7.77 -13.83
N TYR A 105 4.66 8.72 -13.65
CA TYR A 105 5.01 10.14 -13.65
C TYR A 105 5.76 10.53 -12.36
N GLU A 106 6.46 11.67 -12.41
CA GLU A 106 7.33 12.18 -11.31
C GLU A 106 8.43 11.19 -10.94
N GLY A 107 8.84 10.36 -11.89
CA GLY A 107 9.82 9.30 -11.75
C GLY A 107 9.18 7.92 -11.70
N GLU A 108 9.55 7.02 -12.62
CA GLU A 108 9.11 5.62 -12.62
C GLU A 108 9.56 4.93 -11.32
N ASN A 109 8.69 4.12 -10.74
CA ASN A 109 8.84 3.62 -9.38
C ASN A 109 10.11 2.80 -9.14
N THR A 110 10.57 2.00 -10.14
CA THR A 110 11.83 1.25 -10.01
C THR A 110 13.03 2.21 -9.95
N VAL A 111 13.01 3.26 -10.77
CA VAL A 111 14.06 4.30 -10.76
C VAL A 111 14.07 5.02 -9.42
N MET A 112 12.90 5.34 -8.86
CA MET A 112 12.79 6.00 -7.55
C MET A 112 13.32 5.09 -6.43
N MET A 113 13.00 3.80 -6.44
CA MET A 113 13.56 2.83 -5.48
C MET A 113 15.09 2.70 -5.60
N LEU A 114 15.64 2.77 -6.82
CA LEU A 114 17.10 2.77 -7.01
C LEU A 114 17.77 4.07 -6.50
N GLN A 115 17.07 5.19 -6.44
CA GLN A 115 17.58 6.40 -5.74
C GLN A 115 17.66 6.16 -4.22
N VAL A 116 16.64 5.53 -3.63
CA VAL A 116 16.69 5.10 -2.21
C VAL A 116 17.87 4.17 -1.98
N ALA A 117 18.03 3.14 -2.83
CA ALA A 117 19.11 2.19 -2.71
C ALA A 117 20.50 2.87 -2.76
N ARG A 118 20.67 3.88 -3.60
CA ARG A 118 21.92 4.67 -3.65
C ARG A 118 22.23 5.34 -2.30
N TYR A 119 21.21 5.91 -1.67
CA TYR A 119 21.34 6.48 -0.33
C TYR A 119 21.68 5.40 0.71
N LEU A 120 20.99 4.25 0.68
CA LEU A 120 21.25 3.15 1.61
C LEU A 120 22.65 2.56 1.46
N MET A 121 23.17 2.43 0.23
CA MET A 121 24.55 1.97 -0.01
C MET A 121 25.58 2.96 0.54
N LYS A 122 25.31 4.26 0.44
CA LYS A 122 26.15 5.28 1.10
C LYS A 122 26.11 5.09 2.62
N CYS A 123 24.95 4.98 3.23
CA CYS A 123 24.80 4.75 4.68
C CYS A 123 25.53 3.46 5.13
N TYR A 124 25.43 2.38 4.36
CA TYR A 124 26.13 1.14 4.65
C TYR A 124 27.67 1.31 4.63
N LYS A 125 28.19 2.06 3.66
CA LYS A 125 29.61 2.42 3.59
C LYS A 125 30.03 3.29 4.79
N ASP A 126 29.22 4.28 5.16
CA ASP A 126 29.48 5.17 6.31
C ASP A 126 29.50 4.38 7.63
N LYS A 127 28.59 3.36 7.78
CA LYS A 127 28.63 2.38 8.88
C LYS A 127 29.96 1.65 8.94
N GLN A 128 30.47 1.14 7.81
CA GLN A 128 31.75 0.41 7.76
C GLN A 128 32.94 1.30 8.18
N GLN A 129 32.82 2.61 8.02
CA GLN A 129 33.81 3.60 8.44
C GLN A 129 33.64 4.08 9.88
N GLY A 130 32.66 3.51 10.62
CA GLY A 130 32.37 3.87 12.00
C GLY A 130 31.61 5.17 12.17
N SER A 131 31.06 5.75 11.11
CA SER A 131 30.27 6.98 11.17
C SER A 131 28.90 6.73 11.81
N LYS A 132 28.42 7.70 12.60
CA LYS A 132 27.08 7.68 13.17
C LYS A 132 26.06 7.90 12.05
N LEU A 133 25.08 6.99 11.94
CA LEU A 133 24.00 7.09 10.98
C LEU A 133 22.82 7.92 11.55
N PRO A 134 22.19 8.78 10.73
CA PRO A 134 21.07 9.61 11.18
C PRO A 134 19.72 8.88 11.14
N GLY A 135 18.79 9.31 12.01
CA GLY A 135 17.35 9.07 11.92
C GLY A 135 16.92 7.65 11.54
N PHE A 136 16.16 7.55 10.49
CA PHE A 136 15.53 6.29 10.04
C PHE A 136 16.48 5.23 9.48
N VAL A 137 17.75 5.54 9.28
CA VAL A 137 18.76 4.57 8.82
C VAL A 137 19.67 4.10 9.96
N SER A 138 19.47 4.58 11.20
CA SER A 138 20.28 4.18 12.36
C SER A 138 20.27 2.67 12.62
N TYR A 139 19.17 2.00 12.31
CA TYR A 139 19.02 0.54 12.46
C TYR A 139 20.05 -0.26 11.64
N ILE A 140 20.61 0.31 10.56
CA ILE A 140 21.64 -0.33 9.76
C ILE A 140 22.92 -0.57 10.60
N ALA A 141 23.16 0.29 11.61
CA ALA A 141 24.29 0.18 12.52
C ALA A 141 23.99 -0.68 13.77
N GLU A 142 22.74 -1.05 14.02
CA GLU A 142 22.38 -1.91 15.14
C GLU A 142 22.96 -3.32 14.95
N ILE A 143 23.30 -3.99 16.08
CA ILE A 143 23.71 -5.39 16.04
C ILE A 143 22.46 -6.23 15.77
N PRO A 144 22.42 -7.00 14.69
CA PRO A 144 21.22 -7.76 14.34
C PRO A 144 20.99 -8.88 15.37
N GLU A 145 19.75 -8.99 15.85
CA GLU A 145 19.31 -10.18 16.59
C GLU A 145 19.30 -11.39 15.63
N LYS A 146 19.80 -12.53 16.09
CA LYS A 146 19.86 -13.74 15.24
C LYS A 146 18.51 -14.45 15.12
N ARG A 147 17.61 -14.23 16.07
CA ARG A 147 16.28 -14.85 16.14
C ARG A 147 15.28 -13.84 16.69
N SER A 148 14.07 -13.92 16.21
CA SER A 148 12.96 -13.11 16.70
C SER A 148 12.53 -13.56 18.11
N GLY A 149 12.32 -12.58 19.01
CA GLY A 149 11.68 -12.78 20.31
C GLY A 149 10.14 -12.70 20.23
N MET A 150 9.55 -12.86 19.04
CA MET A 150 8.13 -12.76 18.83
C MET A 150 7.38 -13.91 19.52
N ASP A 151 6.31 -13.58 20.24
CA ASP A 151 5.40 -14.48 20.92
C ASP A 151 3.94 -14.28 20.44
N GLU A 152 2.99 -14.94 21.09
CA GLU A 152 1.57 -14.87 20.71
C GLU A 152 0.95 -13.47 20.90
N HIS A 153 1.56 -12.59 21.71
CA HIS A 153 1.05 -11.23 21.97
C HIS A 153 1.42 -10.23 20.90
N LEU A 154 2.41 -10.55 20.05
CA LEU A 154 2.83 -9.72 18.91
C LEU A 154 2.99 -8.24 19.27
N SER A 155 3.85 -7.94 20.26
CA SER A 155 4.12 -6.56 20.67
C SER A 155 4.64 -5.73 19.51
N PHE A 156 4.36 -4.44 19.47
CA PHE A 156 4.87 -3.54 18.45
C PHE A 156 6.41 -3.55 18.36
N ASN A 157 7.09 -3.66 19.50
CA ASN A 157 8.54 -3.77 19.52
C ASN A 157 9.03 -4.99 18.75
N CYS A 158 8.42 -6.17 18.94
CA CYS A 158 8.79 -7.38 18.20
C CYS A 158 8.52 -7.27 16.69
N LEU A 159 7.38 -6.65 16.33
CA LEU A 159 7.04 -6.39 14.93
C LEU A 159 8.05 -5.44 14.27
N VAL A 160 8.33 -4.29 14.87
CA VAL A 160 9.31 -3.31 14.35
C VAL A 160 10.71 -3.94 14.25
N LYS A 161 11.14 -4.74 15.23
CA LYS A 161 12.42 -5.46 15.18
C LYS A 161 12.50 -6.43 13.99
N ALA A 162 11.40 -7.13 13.68
CA ALA A 162 11.36 -8.00 12.52
C ALA A 162 11.57 -7.23 11.20
N TYR A 163 10.92 -6.08 11.04
CA TYR A 163 11.11 -5.22 9.88
C TYR A 163 12.52 -4.62 9.80
N LYS A 164 13.10 -4.20 10.94
CA LYS A 164 14.50 -3.73 11.01
C LYS A 164 15.47 -4.84 10.58
N HIS A 165 15.27 -6.06 11.07
CA HIS A 165 16.10 -7.22 10.71
C HIS A 165 16.03 -7.46 9.19
N ARG A 166 14.82 -7.57 8.62
CA ARG A 166 14.61 -7.74 7.18
C ARG A 166 15.34 -6.67 6.37
N ALA A 167 15.12 -5.39 6.69
CA ALA A 167 15.70 -4.29 5.94
C ALA A 167 17.24 -4.26 6.05
N ALA A 168 17.79 -4.44 7.25
CA ALA A 168 19.23 -4.45 7.47
C ALA A 168 19.90 -5.60 6.72
N ARG A 169 19.33 -6.81 6.76
CA ARG A 169 19.86 -7.98 6.04
C ARG A 169 19.85 -7.76 4.54
N LEU A 170 18.76 -7.31 3.94
CA LEU A 170 18.67 -7.08 2.50
C LEU A 170 19.64 -5.97 2.02
N ILE A 171 19.84 -4.93 2.82
CA ILE A 171 20.86 -3.89 2.53
C ILE A 171 22.27 -4.49 2.55
N GLU A 172 22.58 -5.30 3.55
CA GLU A 172 23.87 -5.96 3.67
C GLU A 172 24.12 -6.94 2.52
N GLU A 173 23.14 -7.75 2.15
CA GLU A 173 23.23 -8.69 1.02
C GLU A 173 23.48 -7.96 -0.30
N ALA A 174 22.73 -6.88 -0.58
CA ALA A 174 22.94 -6.07 -1.78
C ALA A 174 24.34 -5.44 -1.81
N ALA A 175 24.81 -4.93 -0.67
CA ALA A 175 26.15 -4.34 -0.56
C ALA A 175 27.25 -5.38 -0.77
N LYS A 176 27.13 -6.57 -0.17
CA LYS A 176 28.08 -7.69 -0.35
C LYS A 176 28.12 -8.17 -1.79
N GLN A 177 26.98 -8.29 -2.45
CA GLN A 177 26.90 -8.64 -3.87
C GLN A 177 27.65 -7.65 -4.74
N MET A 178 27.41 -6.35 -4.56
CA MET A 178 28.14 -5.29 -5.28
C MET A 178 29.65 -5.37 -5.03
N GLN A 179 30.08 -5.52 -3.76
CA GLN A 179 31.48 -5.61 -3.40
C GLN A 179 32.16 -6.82 -4.05
N SER A 180 31.51 -7.98 -4.03
CA SER A 180 31.99 -9.21 -4.65
C SER A 180 32.22 -9.03 -6.16
N LEU A 181 31.27 -8.39 -6.87
CA LEU A 181 31.38 -8.11 -8.29
C LEU A 181 32.54 -7.16 -8.61
N ILE A 182 32.73 -6.12 -7.80
CA ILE A 182 33.84 -5.16 -7.97
C ILE A 182 35.18 -5.87 -7.71
N GLN A 183 35.27 -6.67 -6.67
CA GLN A 183 36.48 -7.43 -6.34
C GLN A 183 36.85 -8.47 -7.41
N SER A 184 35.84 -9.02 -8.10
CA SER A 184 36.04 -9.91 -9.26
C SER A 184 36.41 -9.18 -10.57
N GLY A 185 36.58 -7.85 -10.52
CA GLY A 185 37.01 -7.04 -11.66
C GLY A 185 35.90 -6.38 -12.46
N SER A 186 34.64 -6.49 -12.03
CA SER A 186 33.54 -5.77 -12.70
C SER A 186 33.63 -4.26 -12.46
N PRO A 187 33.46 -3.41 -13.49
CA PRO A 187 33.33 -1.99 -13.31
C PRO A 187 32.16 -1.63 -12.39
N ALA A 188 32.25 -0.54 -11.62
CA ALA A 188 31.25 -0.17 -10.62
C ALA A 188 29.83 -0.03 -11.18
N HIS A 189 29.68 0.49 -12.41
CA HIS A 189 28.36 0.63 -13.05
C HIS A 189 27.76 -0.73 -13.45
N GLU A 190 28.60 -1.71 -13.86
CA GLU A 190 28.12 -3.07 -14.12
C GLU A 190 27.74 -3.80 -12.84
N ALA A 191 28.56 -3.67 -11.76
CA ALA A 191 28.25 -4.24 -10.47
C ALA A 191 26.91 -3.68 -9.94
N TRP A 192 26.68 -2.37 -10.08
CA TRP A 192 25.41 -1.74 -9.77
C TRP A 192 24.24 -2.36 -10.56
N ASN A 193 24.38 -2.45 -11.89
CA ASN A 193 23.34 -3.01 -12.74
C ASN A 193 23.03 -4.46 -12.41
N LYS A 194 24.06 -5.29 -12.21
CA LYS A 194 23.90 -6.71 -11.85
C LYS A 194 23.30 -6.93 -10.45
N SER A 195 23.36 -5.94 -9.57
CA SER A 195 22.79 -5.97 -8.21
C SER A 195 21.46 -5.21 -8.11
N SER A 196 20.94 -4.65 -9.21
CA SER A 196 19.81 -3.71 -9.17
C SER A 196 18.53 -4.31 -8.58
N VAL A 197 18.29 -5.61 -8.74
CA VAL A 197 17.12 -6.30 -8.16
C VAL A 197 17.25 -6.39 -6.63
N GLN A 198 18.41 -6.78 -6.12
CA GLN A 198 18.65 -6.82 -4.67
C GLN A 198 18.61 -5.41 -4.06
N LEU A 199 19.13 -4.41 -4.78
CA LEU A 199 19.05 -3.01 -4.39
C LEU A 199 17.59 -2.51 -4.32
N PHE A 200 16.75 -2.90 -5.28
CA PHE A 200 15.32 -2.62 -5.24
C PHE A 200 14.63 -3.27 -4.03
N TRP A 201 14.90 -4.54 -3.74
CA TRP A 201 14.33 -5.23 -2.56
C TRP A 201 14.75 -4.56 -1.26
N ALA A 202 16.02 -4.18 -1.12
CA ALA A 202 16.53 -3.46 0.05
C ALA A 202 15.82 -2.10 0.25
N ALA A 203 15.63 -1.34 -0.83
CA ALA A 203 14.93 -0.07 -0.81
C ALA A 203 13.45 -0.23 -0.43
N ASN A 204 12.78 -1.23 -0.99
CA ASN A 204 11.38 -1.53 -0.68
C ASN A 204 11.22 -1.94 0.80
N ALA A 205 12.10 -2.80 1.31
CA ALA A 205 12.10 -3.21 2.73
C ALA A 205 12.34 -2.02 3.68
N HIS A 206 13.21 -1.07 3.31
CA HIS A 206 13.43 0.17 4.06
C HIS A 206 12.17 1.05 4.10
N CYS A 207 11.50 1.27 2.97
CA CYS A 207 10.27 2.05 2.91
C CYS A 207 9.15 1.39 3.73
N HIS A 208 9.03 0.07 3.67
CA HIS A 208 8.06 -0.68 4.45
C HIS A 208 8.32 -0.56 5.96
N LEU A 209 9.58 -0.73 6.39
CA LEU A 209 10.00 -0.48 7.78
C LEU A 209 9.61 0.92 8.23
N PHE A 210 9.88 1.95 7.41
CA PHE A 210 9.50 3.31 7.73
C PHE A 210 8.00 3.43 7.99
N CYS A 211 7.15 2.90 7.10
CA CYS A 211 5.70 2.95 7.27
C CYS A 211 5.24 2.25 8.55
N VAL A 212 5.78 1.07 8.85
CA VAL A 212 5.45 0.33 10.09
C VAL A 212 5.88 1.10 11.33
N GLN A 213 7.12 1.56 11.37
CA GLN A 213 7.66 2.27 12.53
C GLN A 213 6.91 3.59 12.77
N ASN A 214 6.68 4.38 11.72
CA ASN A 214 5.94 5.63 11.82
C ASN A 214 4.49 5.40 12.28
N PHE A 215 3.83 4.35 11.80
CA PHE A 215 2.47 4.02 12.24
C PHE A 215 2.44 3.64 13.73
N VAL A 216 3.35 2.78 14.17
CA VAL A 216 3.50 2.38 15.58
C VAL A 216 3.73 3.61 16.47
N GLU A 217 4.68 4.47 16.11
CA GLU A 217 4.98 5.68 16.87
C GLU A 217 3.77 6.61 17.01
N ASN A 218 2.98 6.78 15.95
CA ASN A 218 1.77 7.60 15.99
C ASN A 218 0.69 7.00 16.90
N VAL A 219 0.49 5.68 16.83
CA VAL A 219 -0.50 4.99 17.66
C VAL A 219 -0.10 4.99 19.14
N GLU A 220 1.18 4.80 19.46
CA GLU A 220 1.69 4.82 20.83
C GLU A 220 1.66 6.24 21.46
N ARG A 221 1.86 7.29 20.66
CA ARG A 221 1.75 8.69 21.12
C ARG A 221 0.32 9.19 21.23
N SER A 222 -0.64 8.47 20.65
CA SER A 222 -2.04 8.90 20.66
C SER A 222 -2.60 8.96 22.09
N SER A 223 -3.06 10.15 22.50
CA SER A 223 -3.74 10.41 23.77
C SER A 223 -5.27 10.37 23.66
N GLY A 224 -5.80 9.87 22.55
CA GLY A 224 -7.23 9.84 22.24
C GLY A 224 -8.04 8.91 23.15
N ASN A 225 -9.34 8.78 22.83
CA ASN A 225 -10.25 7.87 23.53
C ASN A 225 -9.69 6.44 23.53
N THR A 226 -9.72 5.76 24.67
CA THR A 226 -9.18 4.40 24.86
C THR A 226 -9.71 3.42 23.81
N LYS A 227 -11.01 3.43 23.51
CA LYS A 227 -11.62 2.53 22.50
C LYS A 227 -11.10 2.82 21.09
N THR A 228 -10.98 4.08 20.70
CA THR A 228 -10.42 4.48 19.41
C THR A 228 -8.96 4.02 19.29
N ASN A 229 -8.18 4.20 20.37
CA ASN A 229 -6.79 3.77 20.39
C ASN A 229 -6.64 2.24 20.30
N GLU A 230 -7.51 1.47 20.92
CA GLU A 230 -7.52 0.00 20.82
C GLU A 230 -7.78 -0.45 19.37
N VAL A 231 -8.73 0.18 18.69
CA VAL A 231 -9.02 -0.12 17.28
C VAL A 231 -7.86 0.29 16.38
N LEU A 232 -7.27 1.47 16.58
CA LEU A 232 -6.10 1.92 15.81
C LEU A 232 -4.87 1.01 16.04
N LYS A 233 -4.69 0.51 17.27
CA LYS A 233 -3.66 -0.51 17.55
C LYS A 233 -3.91 -1.78 16.77
N ALA A 234 -5.16 -2.27 16.71
CA ALA A 234 -5.50 -3.45 15.92
C ALA A 234 -5.25 -3.24 14.41
N VAL A 235 -5.58 -2.06 13.89
CA VAL A 235 -5.29 -1.69 12.49
C VAL A 235 -3.78 -1.65 12.23
N CYS A 236 -2.99 -1.06 13.13
CA CYS A 236 -1.54 -1.02 13.04
C CYS A 236 -0.89 -2.40 13.12
N GLN A 237 -1.38 -3.25 14.04
CA GLN A 237 -0.95 -4.65 14.12
C GLN A 237 -1.28 -5.41 12.84
N LEU A 238 -2.49 -5.22 12.28
CA LEU A 238 -2.87 -5.87 11.03
C LEU A 238 -1.96 -5.47 9.88
N TYR A 239 -1.65 -4.17 9.73
CA TYR A 239 -0.70 -3.71 8.72
C TYR A 239 0.64 -4.41 8.83
N SER A 240 1.18 -4.48 10.06
CA SER A 240 2.48 -5.10 10.32
C SER A 240 2.47 -6.61 10.11
N VAL A 241 1.45 -7.31 10.63
CA VAL A 241 1.30 -8.78 10.50
C VAL A 241 1.12 -9.18 9.05
N HIS A 242 0.21 -8.52 8.33
CA HIS A 242 -0.05 -8.79 6.92
C HIS A 242 1.20 -8.57 6.07
N GLY A 243 1.93 -7.48 6.30
CA GLY A 243 3.16 -7.20 5.57
C GLY A 243 4.26 -8.24 5.79
N ILE A 244 4.36 -8.86 6.99
CA ILE A 244 5.25 -10.01 7.23
C ILE A 244 4.77 -11.22 6.42
N LEU A 245 3.49 -11.55 6.47
CA LEU A 245 2.93 -12.72 5.77
C LEU A 245 3.06 -12.62 4.25
N GLU A 246 2.87 -11.42 3.67
CA GLU A 246 3.05 -11.18 2.23
C GLU A 246 4.52 -11.28 1.77
N ASN A 247 5.47 -11.02 2.68
CA ASN A 247 6.90 -11.06 2.38
C ASN A 247 7.61 -12.18 3.16
N LEU A 248 6.89 -13.23 3.52
CA LEU A 248 7.32 -14.25 4.48
C LEU A 248 8.70 -14.84 4.16
N GLY A 249 8.97 -15.10 2.86
CA GLY A 249 10.27 -15.62 2.42
C GLY A 249 11.46 -14.79 2.90
N GLU A 250 11.33 -13.47 2.93
CA GLU A 250 12.40 -12.57 3.36
C GLU A 250 12.57 -12.53 4.90
N PHE A 251 11.55 -12.90 5.66
CA PHE A 251 11.62 -12.95 7.13
C PHE A 251 12.10 -14.29 7.68
N ILE A 252 11.96 -15.38 6.91
CA ILE A 252 12.36 -16.73 7.34
C ILE A 252 13.70 -17.20 6.73
N HIS A 253 14.20 -16.51 5.69
CA HIS A 253 15.33 -16.96 4.86
C HIS A 253 16.58 -17.33 5.66
N ASP A 254 16.89 -16.57 6.71
CA ASP A 254 18.06 -16.78 7.58
C ASP A 254 17.69 -17.42 8.94
N GLY A 255 16.43 -17.88 9.08
CA GLY A 255 15.94 -18.49 10.32
C GLY A 255 15.58 -17.48 11.42
N PHE A 256 15.44 -16.19 11.08
CA PHE A 256 15.04 -15.16 12.05
C PHE A 256 13.66 -15.45 12.63
N LEU A 257 12.65 -15.74 11.80
CA LEU A 257 11.35 -16.24 12.22
C LEU A 257 11.28 -17.76 12.14
N SER A 258 10.75 -18.40 13.17
CA SER A 258 10.43 -19.82 13.20
C SER A 258 9.05 -20.12 12.60
N ALA A 259 8.80 -21.37 12.19
CA ALA A 259 7.48 -21.82 11.74
C ALA A 259 6.39 -21.57 12.79
N GLN A 260 6.66 -21.79 14.07
CA GLN A 260 5.71 -21.51 15.16
C GLN A 260 5.34 -20.02 15.23
N GLN A 261 6.30 -19.12 15.00
CA GLN A 261 6.02 -17.67 14.98
C GLN A 261 5.18 -17.27 13.77
N VAL A 262 5.33 -17.94 12.64
CA VAL A 262 4.43 -17.77 11.49
C VAL A 262 3.01 -18.20 11.82
N ASP A 263 2.82 -19.29 12.55
CA ASP A 263 1.48 -19.72 13.02
C ASP A 263 0.86 -18.68 13.97
N TYR A 264 1.65 -18.03 14.82
CA TYR A 264 1.17 -16.92 15.66
C TYR A 264 0.67 -15.75 14.83
N LEU A 265 1.43 -15.35 13.81
CA LEU A 265 1.06 -14.26 12.89
C LEU A 265 -0.24 -14.57 12.15
N GLN A 266 -0.41 -15.78 11.63
CA GLN A 266 -1.64 -16.18 10.92
C GLN A 266 -2.86 -16.18 11.86
N LYS A 267 -2.74 -16.74 13.05
CA LYS A 267 -3.81 -16.75 14.04
C LYS A 267 -4.18 -15.32 14.50
N ALA A 268 -3.17 -14.46 14.67
CA ALA A 268 -3.39 -13.07 15.05
C ALA A 268 -4.11 -12.28 13.96
N MET A 269 -3.78 -12.48 12.70
CA MET A 269 -4.46 -11.83 11.57
C MET A 269 -5.98 -12.06 11.63
N PHE A 270 -6.42 -13.30 11.84
CA PHE A 270 -7.86 -13.61 11.94
C PHE A 270 -8.52 -13.00 13.17
N LYS A 271 -7.84 -12.99 14.33
CA LYS A 271 -8.33 -12.30 15.53
C LYS A 271 -8.47 -10.78 15.32
N LEU A 272 -7.54 -10.18 14.59
CA LEU A 272 -7.59 -8.76 14.24
C LEU A 272 -8.77 -8.44 13.32
N PHE A 273 -9.16 -9.35 12.42
CA PHE A 273 -10.37 -9.19 11.62
C PHE A 273 -11.63 -9.09 12.48
N GLU A 274 -11.74 -9.91 13.54
CA GLU A 274 -12.86 -9.86 14.48
C GLU A 274 -12.95 -8.51 15.22
N VAL A 275 -11.81 -7.92 15.58
CA VAL A 275 -11.75 -6.60 16.22
C VAL A 275 -12.09 -5.47 15.24
N ILE A 276 -11.61 -5.56 14.01
CA ILE A 276 -11.77 -4.51 12.99
C ILE A 276 -13.19 -4.54 12.40
N ARG A 277 -13.79 -5.72 12.22
CA ARG A 277 -15.08 -5.87 11.54
C ARG A 277 -16.19 -4.93 12.07
N PRO A 278 -16.49 -4.85 13.36
CA PRO A 278 -17.53 -3.96 13.87
C PRO A 278 -17.21 -2.48 13.71
N ASN A 279 -15.95 -2.13 13.50
CA ASN A 279 -15.45 -0.75 13.38
C ASN A 279 -15.13 -0.35 11.93
N ALA A 280 -15.26 -1.28 10.97
CA ALA A 280 -14.76 -1.09 9.62
C ALA A 280 -15.39 0.13 8.90
N VAL A 281 -16.70 0.34 9.04
CA VAL A 281 -17.39 1.48 8.43
C VAL A 281 -16.90 2.78 9.06
N ALA A 282 -16.85 2.87 10.38
CA ALA A 282 -16.39 4.06 11.08
C ALA A 282 -14.92 4.40 10.75
N LEU A 283 -14.07 3.39 10.55
CA LEU A 283 -12.68 3.59 10.11
C LEU A 283 -12.59 4.16 8.69
N VAL A 284 -13.50 3.79 7.79
CA VAL A 284 -13.58 4.37 6.45
C VAL A 284 -14.13 5.79 6.50
N ASP A 285 -15.21 6.01 7.24
CA ASP A 285 -15.87 7.30 7.39
C ASP A 285 -14.94 8.37 8.03
N ALA A 286 -13.98 7.92 8.85
CA ALA A 286 -12.99 8.80 9.47
C ALA A 286 -12.08 9.55 8.47
N PHE A 287 -11.99 9.10 7.22
CA PHE A 287 -11.31 9.85 6.15
C PHE A 287 -12.12 11.03 5.62
N ASP A 288 -13.41 11.12 5.97
CA ASP A 288 -14.32 12.21 5.65
C ASP A 288 -14.33 12.61 4.16
N ILE A 289 -14.39 11.59 3.29
CA ILE A 289 -14.45 11.82 1.84
C ILE A 289 -15.92 12.02 1.43
N PRO A 290 -16.34 13.24 1.04
CA PRO A 290 -17.74 13.50 0.71
C PRO A 290 -18.17 12.80 -0.58
N ASP A 291 -19.45 12.41 -0.66
CA ASP A 291 -20.05 11.70 -1.80
C ASP A 291 -19.83 12.42 -3.14
N GLN A 292 -19.80 13.77 -3.13
CA GLN A 292 -19.57 14.60 -4.33
C GLN A 292 -18.15 14.42 -4.89
N VAL A 293 -17.15 14.15 -4.04
CA VAL A 293 -15.77 13.87 -4.44
C VAL A 293 -15.64 12.42 -4.87
N LEU A 294 -16.24 11.50 -4.11
CA LEU A 294 -16.18 10.07 -4.37
C LEU A 294 -16.88 9.69 -5.69
N GLN A 295 -17.99 10.35 -6.02
CA GLN A 295 -18.78 10.14 -7.24
C GLN A 295 -19.14 8.66 -7.47
N SER A 296 -19.50 7.95 -6.40
CA SER A 296 -19.84 6.53 -6.41
C SER A 296 -21.28 6.30 -6.02
N CYS A 297 -22.01 5.52 -6.81
CA CYS A 297 -23.32 5.03 -6.39
C CYS A 297 -23.24 3.97 -5.28
N LEU A 298 -22.09 3.28 -5.16
CA LEU A 298 -21.89 2.20 -4.18
C LEU A 298 -21.40 2.72 -2.84
N GLY A 299 -20.49 3.70 -2.86
CA GLY A 299 -19.81 4.21 -1.66
C GLY A 299 -20.51 5.38 -0.99
N ARG A 300 -21.82 5.46 -1.07
CA ARG A 300 -22.60 6.54 -0.50
C ARG A 300 -22.70 6.44 1.01
N TYR A 301 -22.56 7.57 1.69
CA TYR A 301 -22.70 7.66 3.14
C TYR A 301 -24.11 7.28 3.63
N ASP A 302 -25.17 7.65 2.85
CA ASP A 302 -26.55 7.34 3.17
C ASP A 302 -26.96 5.88 2.88
N GLY A 303 -26.12 5.10 2.23
CA GLY A 303 -26.37 3.70 1.88
C GLY A 303 -27.46 3.46 0.84
N GLN A 304 -28.01 4.51 0.19
CA GLN A 304 -29.11 4.39 -0.80
C GLN A 304 -28.59 4.00 -2.19
N VAL A 305 -27.92 2.86 -2.27
CA VAL A 305 -27.22 2.37 -3.46
C VAL A 305 -28.19 2.13 -4.63
N TYR A 306 -29.32 1.46 -4.40
CA TYR A 306 -30.25 1.09 -5.48
C TYR A 306 -30.89 2.31 -6.13
N GLN A 307 -31.27 3.30 -5.34
CA GLN A 307 -31.84 4.55 -5.89
C GLN A 307 -30.78 5.30 -6.71
N ALA A 308 -29.57 5.39 -6.19
CA ALA A 308 -28.46 6.06 -6.88
C ALA A 308 -28.12 5.38 -8.21
N LEU A 309 -28.10 4.03 -8.27
CA LEU A 309 -27.88 3.29 -9.51
C LEU A 309 -29.01 3.52 -10.52
N TYR A 310 -30.26 3.56 -10.06
CA TYR A 310 -31.42 3.82 -10.92
C TYR A 310 -31.35 5.22 -11.51
N ASP A 311 -31.06 6.22 -10.70
CA ASP A 311 -30.95 7.62 -11.15
C ASP A 311 -29.75 7.80 -12.10
N TYR A 312 -28.64 7.13 -11.83
CA TYR A 312 -27.48 7.10 -12.73
C TYR A 312 -27.85 6.48 -14.09
N ALA A 313 -28.58 5.35 -14.08
CA ALA A 313 -29.03 4.71 -15.31
C ALA A 313 -29.96 5.61 -16.13
N LYS A 314 -30.87 6.33 -15.46
CA LYS A 314 -31.77 7.29 -16.12
C LYS A 314 -31.05 8.43 -16.83
N MET A 315 -29.89 8.86 -16.30
CA MET A 315 -29.11 9.94 -16.91
C MET A 315 -28.39 9.51 -18.17
N ALA A 316 -28.24 8.21 -18.40
CA ALA A 316 -27.53 7.70 -19.59
C ALA A 316 -28.26 8.11 -20.88
N PRO A 317 -27.57 8.65 -21.91
CA PRO A 317 -28.19 9.07 -23.15
C PRO A 317 -29.01 7.97 -23.84
N MET A 318 -28.59 6.71 -23.72
CA MET A 318 -29.28 5.56 -24.31
C MET A 318 -30.62 5.24 -23.63
N ASN A 319 -30.82 5.71 -22.40
CA ASN A 319 -32.04 5.44 -21.60
C ASN A 319 -33.03 6.62 -21.59
N GLN A 320 -32.80 7.64 -22.43
CA GLN A 320 -33.75 8.80 -22.56
C GLN A 320 -35.01 8.42 -23.30
N THR A 321 -35.04 7.33 -24.02
CA THR A 321 -36.20 6.76 -24.73
C THR A 321 -36.41 5.31 -24.34
N GLU A 322 -37.65 4.82 -24.35
CA GLU A 322 -37.99 3.43 -24.03
C GLU A 322 -37.25 2.46 -24.96
N ILE A 323 -37.19 2.79 -26.25
CA ILE A 323 -36.45 2.04 -27.26
C ILE A 323 -35.53 3.01 -28.02
N HIS A 324 -34.23 2.77 -27.98
CA HIS A 324 -33.26 3.57 -28.69
C HIS A 324 -33.49 3.49 -30.22
N SER A 325 -33.35 4.60 -30.93
CA SER A 325 -33.60 4.69 -32.37
C SER A 325 -32.82 3.69 -33.23
N THR A 326 -31.62 3.31 -32.80
CA THR A 326 -30.78 2.31 -33.49
C THR A 326 -31.41 0.91 -33.53
N TYR A 327 -32.31 0.57 -32.61
CA TYR A 327 -33.10 -0.64 -32.67
C TYR A 327 -33.89 -0.72 -33.98
N TYR A 328 -34.62 0.33 -34.33
CA TYR A 328 -35.44 0.38 -35.54
C TYR A 328 -34.59 0.38 -36.81
N THR A 329 -33.42 1.05 -36.77
CA THR A 329 -32.54 1.21 -37.93
C THR A 329 -31.73 -0.07 -38.24
N HIS A 330 -31.24 -0.76 -37.19
CA HIS A 330 -30.26 -1.85 -37.35
C HIS A 330 -30.76 -3.19 -36.86
N LEU A 331 -31.37 -3.25 -35.68
CA LEU A 331 -31.68 -4.54 -35.06
C LEU A 331 -33.01 -5.12 -35.54
N ARG A 332 -34.06 -4.31 -35.60
CA ARG A 332 -35.39 -4.73 -36.04
C ARG A 332 -35.40 -5.33 -37.46
N PRO A 333 -34.70 -4.76 -38.48
CA PRO A 333 -34.60 -5.38 -39.79
C PRO A 333 -33.93 -6.73 -39.79
N LEU A 334 -32.94 -6.96 -38.92
CA LEU A 334 -32.27 -8.25 -38.79
C LEU A 334 -33.17 -9.31 -38.13
N MET A 335 -33.99 -8.92 -37.15
CA MET A 335 -34.93 -9.80 -36.44
C MET A 335 -36.17 -10.16 -37.28
N ASN A 336 -36.56 -9.28 -38.20
CA ASN A 336 -37.71 -9.46 -39.09
C ASN A 336 -37.28 -9.30 -40.54
N PRO A 337 -36.53 -10.30 -41.10
CA PRO A 337 -35.99 -10.23 -42.47
C PRO A 337 -37.05 -10.12 -43.56
N GLU A 338 -38.29 -10.56 -43.31
CA GLU A 338 -39.41 -10.42 -44.25
C GLU A 338 -39.88 -8.98 -44.47
N THR A 339 -39.58 -8.07 -43.52
CA THR A 339 -39.91 -6.64 -43.59
C THR A 339 -38.75 -5.78 -44.05
N SER A 340 -37.54 -6.33 -44.22
CA SER A 340 -36.34 -5.62 -44.59
C SER A 340 -36.11 -5.68 -46.09
N ASN A 341 -35.86 -4.57 -46.74
CA ASN A 341 -35.42 -4.48 -48.15
C ASN A 341 -34.03 -5.13 -48.43
N TYR A 342 -33.45 -5.81 -47.42
CA TYR A 342 -32.14 -6.49 -47.49
C TYR A 342 -32.23 -7.90 -48.10
N SER A 343 -33.41 -8.41 -48.44
CA SER A 343 -33.57 -9.71 -49.12
C SER A 343 -33.27 -9.66 -50.62
N LYS A 344 -32.60 -8.57 -51.11
CA LYS A 344 -32.24 -8.40 -52.53
C LYS A 344 -30.78 -8.06 -52.74
N LEU A 345 -29.88 -8.70 -51.94
CA LEU A 345 -28.45 -8.75 -52.26
C LEU A 345 -28.01 -10.21 -52.38
#